data_43594e679b2fa82279b3a25c2093ed11
#
_entry.id   43594e679b2fa82279b3a25c2093ed11
#
_cell.length_a   1.000
_cell.length_b   1.000
_cell.length_c   1.000
_cell.angle_alpha   90.00
_cell.angle_beta   90.00
_cell.angle_gamma   90.00
#
_symmetry.space_group_name_H-M   'P 1'
#
loop_
_entity.id
_entity.type
_entity.pdbx_description
1 polymer ?
#
loop_
_entity_poly.entity_id
_entity_poly.type
_entity_poly.pdbx_seq_one_letter_code
_entity_poly.pdbx_strand_id
1 'polypeptide(L)'
;MRYLVLGSEGQIGKPLVEYLRAGGHCVEEYDYQRDPQEDLRHLDQPVQSKIFLNKLKNCDFIFFLAFDVGGSKYLSKKEAEFDFLHNNISLMKNTFELIREYNKPFIFTSTQMSDMTHSSYGNAKLIGEKYTSSLNGLHVKLWNVYGPEFDIAEERCHVITDFVRSAKNSACINMRTSGREKRQFLYVEDCCEALVTLSNIYNSVDRSEQLHISSFEWTSIEQVARIISNIYSCEYTKGQEKDVVQLNLQYEPDKNILKYWQPKTSLLDGIRKICSHYN
;
A
#
# COMPACT_ATOMS: atom_id res chain seq x y z
N MET A 1 -16.03 -1.45 16.84
CA MET A 1 -16.42 -0.95 15.50
C MET A 1 -16.44 -2.11 14.51
N ARG A 2 -17.25 -2.00 13.47
CA ARG A 2 -17.23 -2.91 12.31
C ARG A 2 -16.52 -2.20 11.16
N TYR A 3 -15.39 -2.71 10.78
CA TYR A 3 -14.61 -2.18 9.66
C TYR A 3 -14.92 -2.97 8.39
N LEU A 4 -14.89 -2.28 7.24
CA LEU A 4 -14.87 -2.89 5.92
C LEU A 4 -13.50 -2.59 5.30
N VAL A 5 -12.73 -3.64 5.00
CA VAL A 5 -11.40 -3.51 4.37
C VAL A 5 -11.51 -3.92 2.90
N LEU A 6 -11.40 -2.95 2.01
CA LEU A 6 -11.37 -3.15 0.56
C LEU A 6 -9.93 -3.36 0.10
N GLY A 7 -9.62 -4.48 -0.54
CA GLY A 7 -8.27 -4.93 -0.84
C GLY A 7 -7.65 -5.71 0.33
N SER A 8 -8.46 -6.55 0.99
CA SER A 8 -8.09 -7.27 2.22
C SER A 8 -6.99 -8.32 2.03
N GLU A 9 -6.79 -8.86 0.83
CA GLU A 9 -5.72 -9.82 0.52
C GLU A 9 -4.40 -9.15 0.08
N GLY A 10 -4.39 -7.82 -0.06
CA GLY A 10 -3.20 -7.07 -0.43
C GLY A 10 -2.12 -7.01 0.68
N GLN A 11 -0.92 -6.54 0.30
CA GLN A 11 0.25 -6.41 1.19
C GLN A 11 -0.06 -5.65 2.50
N ILE A 12 -0.93 -4.63 2.45
CA ILE A 12 -1.34 -3.86 3.64
C ILE A 12 -2.66 -4.39 4.18
N GLY A 13 -3.57 -4.84 3.32
CA GLY A 13 -4.92 -5.25 3.69
C GLY A 13 -4.93 -6.43 4.65
N LYS A 14 -4.17 -7.48 4.34
CA LYS A 14 -4.11 -8.69 5.17
C LYS A 14 -3.57 -8.41 6.58
N PRO A 15 -2.42 -7.74 6.75
CA PRO A 15 -1.96 -7.32 8.09
C PRO A 15 -2.92 -6.38 8.81
N LEU A 16 -3.60 -5.49 8.09
CA LEU A 16 -4.59 -4.59 8.69
C LEU A 16 -5.80 -5.35 9.23
N VAL A 17 -6.30 -6.35 8.51
CA VAL A 17 -7.37 -7.25 8.98
C VAL A 17 -6.96 -7.97 10.26
N GLU A 18 -5.76 -8.52 10.29
CA GLU A 18 -5.21 -9.20 11.48
C GLU A 18 -5.06 -8.22 12.65
N TYR A 19 -4.51 -7.04 12.42
CA TYR A 19 -4.33 -5.99 13.43
C TYR A 19 -5.68 -5.54 14.04
N LEU A 20 -6.69 -5.31 13.21
CA LEU A 20 -8.02 -4.92 13.65
C LEU A 20 -8.72 -6.03 14.47
N ARG A 21 -8.60 -7.29 14.03
CA ARG A 21 -9.15 -8.45 14.76
C ARG A 21 -8.47 -8.66 16.10
N ALA A 22 -7.15 -8.51 16.16
CA ALA A 22 -6.39 -8.56 17.40
C ALA A 22 -6.80 -7.44 18.37
N GLY A 23 -7.21 -6.27 17.85
CA GLY A 23 -7.79 -5.17 18.61
C GLY A 23 -9.26 -5.39 19.04
N GLY A 24 -9.85 -6.56 18.79
CA GLY A 24 -11.22 -6.90 19.18
C GLY A 24 -12.30 -6.29 18.28
N HIS A 25 -11.96 -5.88 17.06
CA HIS A 25 -12.92 -5.32 16.11
C HIS A 25 -13.53 -6.38 15.19
N CYS A 26 -14.78 -6.14 14.75
CA CYS A 26 -15.37 -6.92 13.67
C CYS A 26 -14.83 -6.41 12.33
N VAL A 27 -14.39 -7.32 11.46
CA VAL A 27 -13.82 -6.95 10.15
C VAL A 27 -14.50 -7.72 9.04
N GLU A 28 -15.17 -6.98 8.16
CA GLU A 28 -15.63 -7.45 6.87
C GLU A 28 -14.52 -7.26 5.84
N GLU A 29 -14.24 -8.30 5.10
CA GLU A 29 -13.23 -8.33 4.05
C GLU A 29 -13.88 -8.25 2.68
N TYR A 30 -13.25 -7.54 1.73
CA TYR A 30 -13.70 -7.49 0.34
C TYR A 30 -12.50 -7.48 -0.59
N ASP A 31 -12.29 -8.58 -1.30
CA ASP A 31 -11.18 -8.73 -2.25
C ASP A 31 -11.49 -9.82 -3.29
N TYR A 32 -11.23 -9.55 -4.56
CA TYR A 32 -11.45 -10.51 -5.64
C TYR A 32 -10.50 -11.72 -5.58
N GLN A 33 -9.36 -11.61 -4.91
CA GLN A 33 -8.45 -12.74 -4.71
C GLN A 33 -9.01 -13.74 -3.69
N ARG A 34 -9.81 -13.27 -2.74
CA ARG A 34 -10.53 -14.09 -1.78
C ARG A 34 -11.77 -14.74 -2.38
N ASP A 35 -12.54 -13.97 -3.11
CA ASP A 35 -13.74 -14.41 -3.81
C ASP A 35 -13.88 -13.62 -5.12
N PRO A 36 -13.87 -14.27 -6.30
CA PRO A 36 -14.05 -13.61 -7.59
C PRO A 36 -15.33 -12.76 -7.70
N GLN A 37 -16.33 -13.00 -6.87
CA GLN A 37 -17.54 -12.19 -6.79
C GLN A 37 -17.34 -10.88 -6.00
N GLU A 38 -16.23 -10.73 -5.29
CA GLU A 38 -15.87 -9.52 -4.54
C GLU A 38 -15.00 -8.58 -5.39
N ASP A 39 -15.45 -8.30 -6.60
CA ASP A 39 -14.72 -7.45 -7.54
C ASP A 39 -15.32 -6.05 -7.62
N LEU A 40 -14.59 -5.05 -7.11
CA LEU A 40 -14.98 -3.65 -7.12
C LEU A 40 -15.12 -3.05 -8.53
N ARG A 41 -14.50 -3.66 -9.54
CA ARG A 41 -14.60 -3.21 -10.94
C ARG A 41 -15.99 -3.46 -11.52
N HIS A 42 -16.72 -4.41 -10.96
CA HIS A 42 -17.99 -4.92 -11.46
C HIS A 42 -19.16 -4.69 -10.50
N LEU A 43 -19.12 -3.63 -9.67
CA LEU A 43 -20.21 -3.29 -8.74
C LEU A 43 -21.51 -2.85 -9.44
N ASP A 44 -21.46 -2.62 -10.75
CA ASP A 44 -22.63 -2.44 -11.63
C ASP A 44 -23.39 -3.76 -11.89
N GLN A 45 -22.76 -4.90 -11.65
CA GLN A 45 -23.38 -6.22 -11.80
C GLN A 45 -24.19 -6.60 -10.55
N PRO A 46 -25.39 -7.22 -10.70
CA PRO A 46 -26.29 -7.45 -9.58
C PRO A 46 -25.72 -8.28 -8.42
N VAL A 47 -24.89 -9.29 -8.72
CA VAL A 47 -24.32 -10.18 -7.71
C VAL A 47 -23.29 -9.42 -6.87
N GLN A 48 -22.30 -8.80 -7.53
CA GLN A 48 -21.23 -8.03 -6.89
C GLN A 48 -21.79 -6.87 -6.07
N SER A 49 -22.75 -6.14 -6.65
CA SER A 49 -23.46 -5.05 -5.98
C SER A 49 -24.16 -5.53 -4.70
N LYS A 50 -24.89 -6.64 -4.77
CA LYS A 50 -25.61 -7.19 -3.60
C LYS A 50 -24.63 -7.58 -2.47
N ILE A 51 -23.53 -8.27 -2.79
CA ILE A 51 -22.51 -8.67 -1.81
C ILE A 51 -21.90 -7.44 -1.16
N PHE A 52 -21.46 -6.46 -1.98
CA PHE A 52 -20.82 -5.25 -1.50
C PHE A 52 -21.77 -4.43 -0.62
N LEU A 53 -23.01 -4.18 -1.07
CA LEU A 53 -24.01 -3.41 -0.35
C LEU A 53 -24.38 -4.03 1.01
N ASN A 54 -24.40 -5.36 1.12
CA ASN A 54 -24.62 -6.01 2.39
C ASN A 54 -23.51 -5.67 3.40
N LYS A 55 -22.24 -5.74 2.98
CA LYS A 55 -21.09 -5.40 3.84
C LYS A 55 -21.04 -3.89 4.12
N LEU A 56 -21.26 -3.05 3.11
CA LEU A 56 -21.25 -1.60 3.22
C LEU A 56 -22.31 -1.09 4.23
N LYS A 57 -23.53 -1.62 4.17
CA LYS A 57 -24.62 -1.22 5.10
C LYS A 57 -24.27 -1.53 6.55
N ASN A 58 -23.62 -2.66 6.77
CA ASN A 58 -23.31 -3.17 8.09
C ASN A 58 -22.01 -2.66 8.70
N CYS A 59 -21.14 -1.98 7.94
CA CYS A 59 -19.91 -1.42 8.47
C CYS A 59 -20.11 -0.02 9.09
N ASP A 60 -19.23 0.31 10.03
CA ASP A 60 -19.15 1.63 10.66
C ASP A 60 -18.10 2.51 9.96
N PHE A 61 -17.07 1.89 9.37
CA PHE A 61 -15.91 2.57 8.78
C PHE A 61 -15.28 1.74 7.65
N ILE A 62 -14.70 2.42 6.65
CA ILE A 62 -14.09 1.78 5.47
C ILE A 62 -12.61 2.12 5.38
N PHE A 63 -11.76 1.10 5.18
CA PHE A 63 -10.40 1.26 4.67
C PHE A 63 -10.38 0.89 3.19
N PHE A 64 -10.15 1.89 2.34
CA PHE A 64 -10.11 1.71 0.90
C PHE A 64 -8.66 1.55 0.44
N LEU A 65 -8.16 0.30 0.43
CA LEU A 65 -6.80 -0.07 0.04
C LEU A 65 -6.75 -0.67 -1.37
N ALA A 66 -7.87 -1.19 -1.88
CA ALA A 66 -7.94 -1.89 -3.16
C ALA A 66 -7.42 -1.03 -4.31
N PHE A 67 -6.45 -1.58 -5.03
CA PHE A 67 -5.88 -1.00 -6.24
C PHE A 67 -5.11 -2.06 -7.01
N ASP A 68 -5.13 -2.03 -8.34
CA ASP A 68 -4.23 -2.85 -9.14
C ASP A 68 -2.85 -2.20 -9.12
N VAL A 69 -1.94 -2.78 -8.34
CA VAL A 69 -0.59 -2.27 -8.10
C VAL A 69 0.39 -3.40 -7.79
N GLY A 70 1.66 -3.09 -7.84
CA GLY A 70 2.76 -3.98 -7.48
C GLY A 70 4.05 -3.20 -7.31
N GLY A 71 5.16 -3.90 -7.13
CA GLY A 71 6.49 -3.30 -7.05
C GLY A 71 6.93 -2.61 -8.36
N SER A 72 8.12 -2.01 -8.34
CA SER A 72 8.64 -1.25 -9.49
C SER A 72 8.77 -2.09 -10.77
N LYS A 73 9.01 -3.40 -10.67
CA LYS A 73 9.01 -4.33 -11.82
C LYS A 73 7.65 -4.36 -12.53
N TYR A 74 6.58 -4.41 -11.75
CA TYR A 74 5.21 -4.42 -12.25
C TYR A 74 4.84 -3.07 -12.86
N LEU A 75 5.01 -1.99 -12.11
CA LEU A 75 4.64 -0.64 -12.55
C LEU A 75 5.37 -0.24 -13.83
N SER A 76 6.69 -0.48 -13.94
CA SER A 76 7.46 -0.15 -15.14
C SER A 76 6.94 -0.80 -16.43
N LYS A 77 6.19 -1.90 -16.31
CA LYS A 77 5.60 -2.62 -17.47
C LYS A 77 4.14 -2.29 -17.68
N LYS A 78 3.38 -2.10 -16.60
CA LYS A 78 1.92 -2.15 -16.61
C LYS A 78 1.23 -0.79 -16.45
N GLU A 79 1.84 0.19 -15.78
CA GLU A 79 1.12 1.44 -15.45
C GLU A 79 0.69 2.28 -16.66
N ALA A 80 1.32 2.07 -17.84
CA ALA A 80 0.94 2.72 -19.09
C ALA A 80 -0.08 1.92 -19.93
N GLU A 81 -0.41 0.69 -19.53
CA GLU A 81 -1.38 -0.13 -20.25
C GLU A 81 -2.82 0.35 -20.01
N PHE A 82 -3.66 0.22 -21.03
CA PHE A 82 -5.08 0.59 -20.96
C PHE A 82 -5.80 -0.13 -19.82
N ASP A 83 -5.61 -1.44 -19.70
CA ASP A 83 -6.29 -2.27 -18.68
C ASP A 83 -5.91 -1.86 -17.26
N PHE A 84 -4.65 -1.48 -17.02
CA PHE A 84 -4.21 -0.97 -15.72
C PHE A 84 -4.99 0.29 -15.31
N LEU A 85 -5.07 1.28 -16.21
CA LEU A 85 -5.81 2.51 -15.95
C LEU A 85 -7.32 2.25 -15.85
N HIS A 86 -7.88 1.49 -16.79
CA HIS A 86 -9.30 1.16 -16.83
C HIS A 86 -9.76 0.47 -15.56
N ASN A 87 -9.04 -0.56 -15.11
CA ASN A 87 -9.36 -1.30 -13.89
C ASN A 87 -9.35 -0.39 -12.66
N ASN A 88 -8.30 0.42 -12.49
CA ASN A 88 -8.17 1.30 -11.34
C ASN A 88 -9.21 2.42 -11.32
N ILE A 89 -9.53 3.01 -12.46
CA ILE A 89 -10.58 4.03 -12.55
C ILE A 89 -11.96 3.42 -12.30
N SER A 90 -12.26 2.23 -12.88
CA SER A 90 -13.53 1.54 -12.68
C SER A 90 -13.80 1.20 -11.23
N LEU A 91 -12.81 0.59 -10.54
CA LEU A 91 -12.95 0.23 -9.12
C LEU A 91 -13.15 1.48 -8.25
N MET A 92 -12.44 2.58 -8.52
CA MET A 92 -12.61 3.83 -7.76
C MET A 92 -13.99 4.44 -7.99
N LYS A 93 -14.39 4.62 -9.27
CA LYS A 93 -15.69 5.19 -9.63
C LYS A 93 -16.81 4.44 -8.91
N ASN A 94 -16.88 3.14 -9.08
CA ASN A 94 -17.96 2.32 -8.56
C ASN A 94 -18.00 2.36 -7.01
N THR A 95 -16.83 2.30 -6.37
CA THR A 95 -16.73 2.32 -4.91
C THR A 95 -17.12 3.68 -4.33
N PHE A 96 -16.59 4.78 -4.88
CA PHE A 96 -16.90 6.12 -4.38
C PHE A 96 -18.37 6.51 -4.59
N GLU A 97 -19.02 6.05 -5.67
CA GLU A 97 -20.46 6.25 -5.89
C GLU A 97 -21.28 5.67 -4.73
N LEU A 98 -20.97 4.44 -4.30
CA LEU A 98 -21.68 3.78 -3.22
C LEU A 98 -21.30 4.35 -1.83
N ILE A 99 -20.03 4.70 -1.61
CA ILE A 99 -19.64 5.42 -0.38
C ILE A 99 -20.42 6.73 -0.24
N ARG A 100 -20.57 7.48 -1.32
CA ARG A 100 -21.37 8.72 -1.35
C ARG A 100 -22.83 8.45 -1.01
N GLU A 101 -23.44 7.45 -1.66
CA GLU A 101 -24.85 7.11 -1.45
C GLU A 101 -25.16 6.73 0.00
N TYR A 102 -24.26 5.96 0.63
CA TYR A 102 -24.45 5.48 2.00
C TYR A 102 -23.78 6.35 3.06
N ASN A 103 -23.12 7.44 2.66
CA ASN A 103 -22.46 8.41 3.54
C ASN A 103 -21.59 7.76 4.63
N LYS A 104 -20.73 6.82 4.23
CA LYS A 104 -19.86 6.09 5.17
C LYS A 104 -18.54 6.83 5.36
N PRO A 105 -18.02 6.93 6.61
CA PRO A 105 -16.68 7.45 6.85
C PRO A 105 -15.62 6.47 6.31
N PHE A 106 -14.57 7.00 5.71
CA PHE A 106 -13.54 6.18 5.09
C PHE A 106 -12.17 6.84 5.03
N ILE A 107 -11.14 6.01 4.96
CA ILE A 107 -9.77 6.40 4.58
C ILE A 107 -9.43 5.77 3.24
N PHE A 108 -9.01 6.60 2.28
CA PHE A 108 -8.44 6.17 1.01
C PHE A 108 -6.91 6.20 1.09
N THR A 109 -6.25 5.11 0.73
CA THR A 109 -4.79 5.08 0.65
C THR A 109 -4.31 5.55 -0.72
N SER A 110 -3.68 6.71 -0.73
CA SER A 110 -2.95 7.25 -1.86
C SER A 110 -1.47 6.88 -1.76
N THR A 111 -0.63 7.53 -2.51
CA THR A 111 0.80 7.28 -2.63
C THR A 111 1.59 8.57 -2.73
N GLN A 112 2.86 8.56 -2.30
CA GLN A 112 3.81 9.62 -2.60
C GLN A 112 3.93 9.92 -4.11
N MET A 113 3.65 8.91 -4.95
CA MET A 113 3.73 9.06 -6.40
C MET A 113 2.59 9.89 -6.99
N SER A 114 1.55 10.22 -6.22
CA SER A 114 0.46 11.11 -6.68
C SER A 114 0.94 12.53 -7.04
N ASP A 115 2.12 12.92 -6.55
CA ASP A 115 2.76 14.18 -6.92
C ASP A 115 3.72 14.05 -8.14
N MET A 116 3.84 12.85 -8.72
CA MET A 116 4.70 12.54 -9.87
C MET A 116 3.89 12.50 -11.16
N THR A 117 3.88 13.59 -11.91
CA THR A 117 3.06 13.76 -13.13
C THR A 117 3.36 12.75 -14.24
N HIS A 118 4.53 12.13 -14.25
CA HIS A 118 4.92 11.11 -15.23
C HIS A 118 4.35 9.72 -14.94
N SER A 119 3.91 9.44 -13.70
CA SER A 119 3.36 8.15 -13.30
C SER A 119 1.86 8.07 -13.53
N SER A 120 1.42 7.14 -14.38
CA SER A 120 0.01 6.85 -14.57
C SER A 120 -0.65 6.32 -13.28
N TYR A 121 0.08 5.50 -12.51
CA TYR A 121 -0.33 5.06 -11.18
C TYR A 121 -0.53 6.24 -10.24
N GLY A 122 0.46 7.14 -10.17
CA GLY A 122 0.38 8.34 -9.34
C GLY A 122 -0.80 9.23 -9.72
N ASN A 123 -1.01 9.47 -11.02
CA ASN A 123 -2.13 10.26 -11.53
C ASN A 123 -3.49 9.62 -11.18
N ALA A 124 -3.63 8.30 -11.30
CA ALA A 124 -4.86 7.60 -10.90
C ALA A 124 -5.12 7.75 -9.39
N LYS A 125 -4.10 7.63 -8.55
CA LYS A 125 -4.21 7.88 -7.09
C LYS A 125 -4.57 9.33 -6.78
N LEU A 126 -4.01 10.31 -7.50
CA LEU A 126 -4.40 11.74 -7.37
C LEU A 126 -5.89 11.95 -7.68
N ILE A 127 -6.43 11.28 -8.68
CA ILE A 127 -7.88 11.29 -8.95
C ILE A 127 -8.65 10.77 -7.74
N GLY A 128 -8.20 9.67 -7.13
CA GLY A 128 -8.78 9.12 -5.90
C GLY A 128 -8.74 10.10 -4.72
N GLU A 129 -7.66 10.88 -4.56
CA GLU A 129 -7.59 11.97 -3.57
C GLU A 129 -8.66 13.03 -3.81
N LYS A 130 -8.91 13.41 -5.08
CA LYS A 130 -9.95 14.39 -5.43
C LYS A 130 -11.37 13.86 -5.14
N TYR A 131 -11.65 12.59 -5.45
CA TYR A 131 -12.91 11.95 -5.05
C TYR A 131 -13.06 11.96 -3.52
N THR A 132 -12.01 11.57 -2.79
CA THR A 132 -12.00 11.51 -1.33
C THR A 132 -12.30 12.88 -0.72
N SER A 133 -11.61 13.93 -1.18
CA SER A 133 -11.84 15.30 -0.70
C SER A 133 -13.26 15.78 -1.02
N SER A 134 -13.82 15.45 -2.18
CA SER A 134 -15.19 15.84 -2.56
C SER A 134 -16.27 15.18 -1.69
N LEU A 135 -15.94 14.05 -1.06
CA LEU A 135 -16.81 13.30 -0.14
C LEU A 135 -16.50 13.57 1.34
N ASN A 136 -15.66 14.54 1.65
CA ASN A 136 -15.17 14.83 3.00
C ASN A 136 -14.53 13.60 3.69
N GLY A 137 -13.99 12.67 2.89
CA GLY A 137 -13.21 11.53 3.34
C GLY A 137 -11.81 11.94 3.82
N LEU A 138 -11.04 10.98 4.28
CA LEU A 138 -9.63 11.16 4.61
C LEU A 138 -8.77 10.38 3.63
N HIS A 139 -7.77 11.02 3.01
CA HIS A 139 -6.76 10.32 2.25
C HIS A 139 -5.39 10.45 2.90
N VAL A 140 -4.58 9.43 2.74
CA VAL A 140 -3.20 9.40 3.25
C VAL A 140 -2.26 8.98 2.14
N LYS A 141 -1.10 9.63 2.03
CA LYS A 141 -0.05 9.26 1.07
C LYS A 141 0.90 8.25 1.73
N LEU A 142 0.82 7.01 1.27
CA LEU A 142 1.74 5.97 1.73
C LEU A 142 3.07 6.10 0.99
N TRP A 143 4.14 5.92 1.74
CA TRP A 143 5.48 5.78 1.22
C TRP A 143 5.81 4.30 1.07
N ASN A 144 7.03 3.93 0.77
CA ASN A 144 7.38 2.55 0.44
C ASN A 144 7.10 1.58 1.62
N VAL A 145 5.82 1.21 1.78
CA VAL A 145 5.41 0.22 2.79
C VAL A 145 5.97 -1.14 2.39
N TYR A 146 6.54 -1.87 3.36
CA TYR A 146 7.05 -3.20 3.17
C TYR A 146 6.61 -4.14 4.29
N GLY A 147 6.45 -5.40 3.98
CA GLY A 147 6.00 -6.45 4.91
C GLY A 147 6.10 -7.82 4.25
N PRO A 148 5.68 -8.89 4.92
CA PRO A 148 5.61 -10.22 4.30
C PRO A 148 4.69 -10.21 3.08
N GLU A 149 5.15 -10.79 1.97
CA GLU A 149 4.39 -10.95 0.74
C GLU A 149 4.38 -12.44 0.37
N PHE A 150 3.34 -13.14 0.82
CA PHE A 150 3.14 -14.55 0.50
C PHE A 150 2.33 -14.69 -0.78
N ASP A 151 2.60 -15.74 -1.55
CA ASP A 151 1.85 -16.13 -2.74
C ASP A 151 1.72 -15.04 -3.82
N ILE A 152 2.61 -14.04 -3.79
CA ILE A 152 2.65 -12.98 -4.81
C ILE A 152 3.53 -13.41 -5.99
N ALA A 153 3.09 -13.14 -7.21
CA ALA A 153 3.90 -13.33 -8.40
C ALA A 153 5.19 -12.50 -8.33
N GLU A 154 6.31 -13.06 -8.77
CA GLU A 154 7.63 -12.42 -8.68
C GLU A 154 7.66 -11.02 -9.29
N GLU A 155 6.94 -10.79 -10.38
CA GLU A 155 6.86 -9.49 -11.04
C GLU A 155 6.16 -8.41 -10.20
N ARG A 156 5.25 -8.79 -9.29
CA ARG A 156 4.54 -7.86 -8.38
C ARG A 156 5.27 -7.60 -7.09
N CYS A 157 6.30 -8.40 -6.78
CA CYS A 157 7.01 -8.37 -5.51
C CYS A 157 7.71 -7.02 -5.29
N HIS A 158 7.70 -6.53 -4.05
CA HIS A 158 8.44 -5.34 -3.66
C HIS A 158 9.92 -5.66 -3.35
N VAL A 159 10.77 -4.66 -3.46
CA VAL A 159 12.24 -4.82 -3.46
C VAL A 159 12.79 -5.56 -2.24
N ILE A 160 12.26 -5.31 -1.04
CA ILE A 160 12.76 -5.97 0.20
C ILE A 160 12.44 -7.46 0.16
N THR A 161 11.21 -7.82 -0.18
CA THR A 161 10.80 -9.23 -0.32
C THR A 161 11.55 -9.93 -1.47
N ASP A 162 11.72 -9.25 -2.60
CA ASP A 162 12.50 -9.76 -3.75
C ASP A 162 13.94 -10.09 -3.34
N PHE A 163 14.58 -9.21 -2.57
CA PHE A 163 15.95 -9.44 -2.08
C PHE A 163 16.03 -10.56 -1.05
N VAL A 164 15.06 -10.65 -0.13
CA VAL A 164 15.00 -11.76 0.85
C VAL A 164 14.84 -13.10 0.14
N ARG A 165 13.93 -13.19 -0.84
CA ARG A 165 13.74 -14.40 -1.66
C ARG A 165 15.00 -14.75 -2.43
N SER A 166 15.67 -13.78 -3.06
CA SER A 166 16.92 -13.98 -3.80
C SER A 166 18.05 -14.46 -2.89
N ALA A 167 18.22 -13.84 -1.72
CA ALA A 167 19.22 -14.24 -0.74
C ALA A 167 19.02 -15.68 -0.27
N LYS A 168 17.76 -16.06 0.02
CA LYS A 168 17.40 -17.41 0.48
C LYS A 168 17.60 -18.48 -0.62
N ASN A 169 17.11 -18.21 -1.83
CA ASN A 169 17.03 -19.22 -2.90
C ASN A 169 18.33 -19.35 -3.70
N SER A 170 19.08 -18.26 -3.88
CA SER A 170 20.25 -18.19 -4.78
C SER A 170 21.54 -17.84 -4.06
N ALA A 171 21.53 -17.60 -2.76
CA ALA A 171 22.68 -17.08 -1.99
C ALA A 171 23.33 -15.83 -2.60
N CYS A 172 22.59 -15.08 -3.40
CA CYS A 172 23.06 -13.85 -4.04
C CYS A 172 21.87 -12.92 -4.32
N ILE A 173 22.06 -11.63 -4.06
CA ILE A 173 21.08 -10.58 -4.37
C ILE A 173 21.53 -9.86 -5.63
N ASN A 174 20.76 -9.98 -6.71
CA ASN A 174 21.08 -9.31 -7.98
C ASN A 174 20.27 -8.01 -8.11
N MET A 175 20.85 -6.87 -7.75
CA MET A 175 20.23 -5.57 -7.96
C MET A 175 20.14 -5.24 -9.44
N ARG A 176 19.00 -4.72 -9.90
CA ARG A 176 18.84 -4.27 -11.29
C ARG A 176 19.57 -2.95 -11.56
N THR A 177 19.61 -2.08 -10.56
CA THR A 177 20.20 -0.75 -10.61
C THR A 177 21.54 -0.71 -9.86
N SER A 178 22.18 0.47 -9.84
CA SER A 178 23.36 0.71 -9.00
C SER A 178 23.06 0.72 -7.50
N GLY A 179 21.78 0.76 -7.10
CA GLY A 179 21.31 0.83 -5.72
C GLY A 179 21.48 2.18 -5.03
N ARG A 180 21.83 3.25 -5.78
CA ARG A 180 22.03 4.60 -5.22
C ARG A 180 20.73 5.35 -4.94
N GLU A 181 19.66 4.97 -5.62
CA GLU A 181 18.32 5.52 -5.40
C GLU A 181 17.87 5.28 -3.96
N LYS A 182 17.24 6.30 -3.38
CA LYS A 182 16.80 6.27 -1.98
C LYS A 182 15.27 6.17 -1.87
N ARG A 183 14.82 5.52 -0.82
CA ARG A 183 13.40 5.38 -0.46
C ARG A 183 13.24 5.56 1.05
N GLN A 184 12.03 5.88 1.47
CA GLN A 184 11.65 5.85 2.88
C GLN A 184 10.79 4.60 3.10
N PHE A 185 11.37 3.59 3.70
CA PHE A 185 10.74 2.28 3.91
C PHE A 185 10.01 2.25 5.24
N LEU A 186 8.71 1.97 5.21
CA LEU A 186 7.87 1.84 6.40
C LEU A 186 7.41 0.39 6.58
N TYR A 187 7.59 -0.16 7.78
CA TYR A 187 7.12 -1.51 8.08
C TYR A 187 5.59 -1.56 8.16
N VAL A 188 4.99 -2.64 7.66
CA VAL A 188 3.53 -2.73 7.46
C VAL A 188 2.73 -2.65 8.76
N GLU A 189 3.23 -3.17 9.88
CA GLU A 189 2.55 -3.04 11.17
C GLU A 189 2.45 -1.58 11.63
N ASP A 190 3.50 -0.79 11.40
CA ASP A 190 3.49 0.65 11.68
C ASP A 190 2.47 1.39 10.78
N CYS A 191 2.36 0.98 9.51
CA CYS A 191 1.33 1.49 8.61
C CYS A 191 -0.09 1.16 9.11
N CYS A 192 -0.32 -0.07 9.55
CA CYS A 192 -1.61 -0.49 10.11
C CYS A 192 -1.96 0.32 11.37
N GLU A 193 -1.00 0.50 12.27
CA GLU A 193 -1.20 1.33 13.47
C GLU A 193 -1.56 2.78 13.10
N ALA A 194 -0.89 3.38 12.12
CA ALA A 194 -1.20 4.73 11.63
C ALA A 194 -2.64 4.83 11.10
N LEU A 195 -3.04 3.89 10.24
CA LEU A 195 -4.37 3.85 9.66
C LEU A 195 -5.47 3.71 10.74
N VAL A 196 -5.27 2.81 11.71
CA VAL A 196 -6.22 2.61 12.80
C VAL A 196 -6.26 3.81 13.74
N THR A 197 -5.12 4.42 14.06
CA THR A 197 -5.06 5.67 14.83
C THR A 197 -5.90 6.76 14.16
N LEU A 198 -5.71 6.99 12.85
CA LEU A 198 -6.48 7.98 12.10
C LEU A 198 -7.97 7.64 12.04
N SER A 199 -8.37 6.37 11.97
CA SER A 199 -9.77 5.99 12.00
C SER A 199 -10.43 6.30 13.36
N ASN A 200 -9.70 6.14 14.47
CA ASN A 200 -10.19 6.42 15.82
C ASN A 200 -10.40 7.92 16.06
N ILE A 201 -9.60 8.76 15.45
CA ILE A 201 -9.68 10.24 15.58
C ILE A 201 -10.25 10.91 14.33
N TYR A 202 -10.91 10.15 13.45
CA TYR A 202 -11.33 10.55 12.10
C TYR A 202 -11.97 11.94 12.04
N ASN A 203 -12.87 12.25 12.96
CA ASN A 203 -13.60 13.52 12.98
C ASN A 203 -12.75 14.71 13.47
N SER A 204 -11.60 14.45 14.11
CA SER A 204 -10.70 15.46 14.65
C SER A 204 -9.51 15.76 13.74
N VAL A 205 -9.34 15.00 12.66
CA VAL A 205 -8.25 15.21 11.71
C VAL A 205 -8.57 16.37 10.79
N ASP A 206 -7.65 17.31 10.66
CA ASP A 206 -7.77 18.44 9.73
C ASP A 206 -7.65 17.96 8.28
N ARG A 207 -8.72 18.13 7.48
CA ARG A 207 -8.79 17.72 6.07
C ARG A 207 -7.98 18.62 5.13
N SER A 208 -7.51 19.76 5.60
CA SER A 208 -6.63 20.63 4.82
C SER A 208 -5.16 20.19 4.85
N GLU A 209 -4.79 19.35 5.83
CA GLU A 209 -3.43 18.84 5.97
C GLU A 209 -3.18 17.63 5.07
N GLN A 210 -1.99 17.60 4.45
CA GLN A 210 -1.50 16.38 3.81
C GLN A 210 -0.92 15.44 4.88
N LEU A 211 -1.35 14.19 4.85
CA LEU A 211 -0.89 13.16 5.78
C LEU A 211 -0.05 12.14 5.03
N HIS A 212 1.25 12.18 5.25
CA HIS A 212 2.21 11.23 4.70
C HIS A 212 2.57 10.18 5.76
N ILE A 213 2.24 8.93 5.49
CA ILE A 213 2.61 7.80 6.36
C ILE A 213 3.93 7.22 5.84
N SER A 214 5.01 7.46 6.57
CA SER A 214 6.37 7.15 6.17
C SER A 214 7.25 6.82 7.39
N SER A 215 8.43 6.25 7.16
CA SER A 215 9.47 6.13 8.19
C SER A 215 10.19 7.45 8.47
N PHE A 216 10.10 8.43 7.56
CA PHE A 216 10.87 9.69 7.58
C PHE A 216 12.40 9.51 7.52
N GLU A 217 12.86 8.32 7.13
CA GLU A 217 14.29 7.99 7.00
C GLU A 217 14.62 7.54 5.59
N TRP A 218 15.56 8.25 4.95
CA TRP A 218 16.03 7.91 3.63
C TRP A 218 17.06 6.78 3.66
N THR A 219 16.77 5.70 2.96
CA THR A 219 17.65 4.54 2.83
C THR A 219 17.87 4.20 1.36
N SER A 220 19.11 3.96 0.94
CA SER A 220 19.42 3.51 -0.43
C SER A 220 19.05 2.03 -0.61
N ILE A 221 18.76 1.65 -1.86
CA ILE A 221 18.49 0.24 -2.20
C ILE A 221 19.73 -0.62 -1.91
N GLU A 222 20.93 -0.09 -2.10
CA GLU A 222 22.18 -0.78 -1.73
C GLU A 222 22.27 -1.04 -0.21
N GLN A 223 21.85 -0.09 0.63
CA GLN A 223 21.81 -0.30 2.09
C GLN A 223 20.85 -1.44 2.46
N VAL A 224 19.69 -1.52 1.80
CA VAL A 224 18.76 -2.64 1.97
C VAL A 224 19.40 -3.97 1.58
N ALA A 225 20.02 -4.04 0.39
CA ALA A 225 20.73 -5.23 -0.08
C ALA A 225 21.82 -5.66 0.92
N ARG A 226 22.60 -4.72 1.44
CA ARG A 226 23.67 -4.99 2.41
C ARG A 226 23.12 -5.53 3.74
N ILE A 227 22.00 -5.00 4.25
CA ILE A 227 21.37 -5.52 5.48
C ILE A 227 20.96 -6.98 5.27
N ILE A 228 20.28 -7.28 4.17
CA ILE A 228 19.80 -8.64 3.88
C ILE A 228 20.97 -9.59 3.61
N SER A 229 21.98 -9.15 2.84
CA SER A 229 23.23 -9.89 2.58
C SER A 229 23.92 -10.30 3.88
N ASN A 230 24.01 -9.38 4.85
CA ASN A 230 24.61 -9.68 6.16
C ASN A 230 23.79 -10.73 6.97
N ILE A 231 22.45 -10.67 6.88
CA ILE A 231 21.57 -11.63 7.59
C ILE A 231 21.73 -13.05 7.03
N TYR A 232 21.79 -13.19 5.70
CA TYR A 232 21.89 -14.48 5.03
C TYR A 232 23.32 -14.92 4.73
N SER A 233 24.33 -14.11 5.06
CA SER A 233 25.74 -14.34 4.72
C SER A 233 25.94 -14.62 3.23
N CYS A 234 25.27 -13.85 2.37
CA CYS A 234 25.31 -13.99 0.92
C CYS A 234 25.92 -12.75 0.26
N GLU A 235 26.28 -12.84 -1.04
CA GLU A 235 26.77 -11.72 -1.82
C GLU A 235 25.62 -10.90 -2.41
N TYR A 236 25.93 -9.66 -2.87
CA TYR A 236 25.05 -8.89 -3.72
C TYR A 236 25.82 -8.24 -4.89
N THR A 237 25.16 -8.10 -6.02
CA THR A 237 25.71 -7.48 -7.23
C THR A 237 24.93 -6.24 -7.62
N LYS A 238 25.60 -5.30 -8.31
CA LYS A 238 24.99 -4.06 -8.81
C LYS A 238 24.69 -4.19 -10.29
N GLY A 239 23.46 -3.81 -10.67
CA GLY A 239 23.07 -3.68 -12.07
C GLY A 239 23.34 -2.28 -12.64
N GLN A 240 22.95 -2.08 -13.89
CA GLN A 240 23.15 -0.84 -14.63
C GLN A 240 21.83 -0.18 -15.09
N GLU A 241 20.69 -0.79 -14.80
CA GLU A 241 19.41 -0.20 -15.15
C GLU A 241 19.18 1.12 -14.39
N LYS A 242 18.33 1.96 -14.94
CA LYS A 242 17.87 3.20 -14.28
C LYS A 242 16.53 2.94 -13.63
N ASP A 243 16.31 3.51 -12.46
CA ASP A 243 14.96 3.58 -11.88
C ASP A 243 14.12 4.56 -12.70
N VAL A 244 13.13 4.02 -13.41
CA VAL A 244 12.22 4.79 -14.27
C VAL A 244 10.88 5.06 -13.59
N VAL A 245 10.60 4.43 -12.44
CA VAL A 245 9.31 4.50 -11.76
C VAL A 245 9.24 5.69 -10.81
N GLN A 246 10.16 5.78 -9.86
CA GLN A 246 10.19 6.89 -8.91
C GLN A 246 11.25 7.94 -9.24
N LEU A 247 12.14 7.66 -10.20
CA LEU A 247 13.27 8.51 -10.55
C LEU A 247 14.11 8.88 -9.30
N ASN A 248 14.94 9.91 -9.41
CA ASN A 248 15.67 10.48 -8.26
C ASN A 248 14.95 11.70 -7.67
N LEU A 249 13.61 11.72 -7.74
CA LEU A 249 12.83 12.80 -7.17
C LEU A 249 12.92 12.75 -5.65
N GLN A 250 13.53 13.77 -5.08
CA GLN A 250 13.65 13.95 -3.63
C GLN A 250 12.74 15.11 -3.23
N TYR A 251 11.54 14.80 -2.83
CA TYR A 251 10.76 15.72 -2.01
C TYR A 251 10.51 15.08 -0.65
N GLU A 252 10.47 15.91 0.38
CA GLU A 252 10.29 15.41 1.73
C GLU A 252 8.82 15.14 2.02
N PRO A 253 8.49 14.07 2.76
CA PRO A 253 7.13 13.84 3.20
C PRO A 253 6.69 14.95 4.16
N ASP A 254 5.43 15.36 4.03
CA ASP A 254 4.80 16.22 5.02
C ASP A 254 4.75 15.49 6.37
N LYS A 255 5.10 16.21 7.44
CA LYS A 255 5.22 15.65 8.80
C LYS A 255 3.97 15.86 9.66
N ASN A 256 2.86 16.32 9.11
CA ASN A 256 1.63 16.55 9.87
C ASN A 256 1.12 15.29 10.58
N ILE A 257 1.33 14.12 10.02
CA ILE A 257 0.97 12.84 10.64
C ILE A 257 1.62 12.64 12.02
N LEU A 258 2.80 13.22 12.25
CA LEU A 258 3.55 13.08 13.51
C LEU A 258 2.83 13.71 14.72
N LYS A 259 1.78 14.54 14.48
CA LYS A 259 0.88 15.03 15.53
C LYS A 259 0.03 13.90 16.13
N TYR A 260 -0.20 12.83 15.37
CA TYR A 260 -1.14 11.77 15.69
C TYR A 260 -0.47 10.41 15.88
N TRP A 261 0.63 10.16 15.15
CA TRP A 261 1.30 8.87 15.11
C TRP A 261 2.79 9.04 14.74
N GLN A 262 3.62 8.09 15.16
CA GLN A 262 5.05 8.04 14.81
C GLN A 262 5.47 6.60 14.46
N PRO A 263 6.35 6.39 13.45
CA PRO A 263 6.90 5.08 13.14
C PRO A 263 7.76 4.57 14.32
N LYS A 264 7.72 3.26 14.57
CA LYS A 264 8.39 2.62 15.72
C LYS A 264 9.40 1.56 15.28
N THR A 265 9.15 0.93 14.12
CA THR A 265 9.96 -0.21 13.66
C THR A 265 11.13 0.29 12.83
N SER A 266 12.36 0.03 13.29
CA SER A 266 13.56 0.32 12.50
C SER A 266 13.58 -0.55 11.22
N LEU A 267 14.24 -0.05 10.17
CA LEU A 267 14.38 -0.84 8.92
C LEU A 267 15.03 -2.20 9.18
N LEU A 268 16.06 -2.26 10.03
CA LEU A 268 16.75 -3.51 10.37
C LEU A 268 15.81 -4.50 11.05
N ASP A 269 15.02 -4.05 12.02
CA ASP A 269 14.08 -4.91 12.74
C ASP A 269 12.94 -5.40 11.85
N GLY A 270 12.39 -4.53 11.01
CA GLY A 270 11.39 -4.91 10.02
C GLY A 270 11.91 -5.93 9.01
N ILE A 271 13.14 -5.76 8.50
CA ILE A 271 13.78 -6.76 7.62
C ILE A 271 13.98 -8.09 8.35
N ARG A 272 14.44 -8.09 9.61
CA ARG A 272 14.59 -9.32 10.41
C ARG A 272 13.25 -10.04 10.59
N LYS A 273 12.16 -9.31 10.86
CA LYS A 273 10.81 -9.88 10.92
C LYS A 273 10.44 -10.57 9.59
N ILE A 274 10.68 -9.93 8.45
CA ILE A 274 10.44 -10.55 7.14
C ILE A 274 11.29 -11.80 6.96
N CYS A 275 12.60 -11.74 7.22
CA CYS A 275 13.46 -12.90 7.10
C CYS A 275 12.96 -14.09 7.94
N SER A 276 12.45 -13.85 9.16
CA SER A 276 11.89 -14.91 10.01
C SER A 276 10.63 -15.57 9.45
N HIS A 277 9.83 -14.84 8.65
CA HIS A 277 8.65 -15.40 7.98
C HIS A 277 9.01 -16.29 6.78
N TYR A 278 10.18 -16.09 6.18
CA TYR A 278 10.63 -16.86 5.03
C TYR A 278 11.57 -18.03 5.43
N ASN A 279 12.05 -18.10 6.67
CA ASN A 279 12.88 -19.21 7.18
C ASN A 279 12.02 -20.41 7.59
#